data_829aa0be95f8e07fee99dd6ec9450a3a
#
_entry.id   829aa0be95f8e07fee99dd6ec9450a3a
#
_cell.length_a   1.000
_cell.length_b   1.000
_cell.length_c   1.000
_cell.angle_alpha   90.00
_cell.angle_beta   90.00
_cell.angle_gamma   90.00
#
_symmetry.space_group_name_H-M   'P 1'
#
loop_
_entity.id
_entity.type
_entity.pdbx_description
1 polymer ?
#
loop_
_entity_poly.entity_id
_entity_poly.type
_entity_poly.pdbx_seq_one_letter_code
_entity_poly.pdbx_strand_id
1 'polypeptide(L)'
;MIGSLTMLLAFCISQAAGGQSPFAFKEISPTALELCDGGKPVFVYNFGMTLAPGFPEAMRRSCYLHPVYAPDGTLLTDDFNKDHPHHRGISWMWPEVTVGGKKGDIWTVQGFQQRFVAWKARETGAETARLAVENGWFDGPRKFVKEVVEIETHRAVQDLRLLEFTLRFEAVDRPVQIAGTPDGKKGFGGFCFRFAPRDQAALGARGAAETVIRTDKGVAAKDGVLARHPWAEISGTFHGKPAGARVEDMPCNPGYPNNGWLMRHGFGFLNVSYPGLESITLEPGKPLVLKYRMILFAGETAP
;
A
#
# COMPACT_ATOMS: atom_id res chain seq x y z
N MET A 1 -18.97 -34.58 -68.11
CA MET A 1 -19.01 -35.02 -66.67
C MET A 1 -17.86 -34.35 -65.96
N ILE A 2 -18.16 -33.28 -65.20
CA ILE A 2 -17.17 -32.46 -64.47
C ILE A 2 -17.41 -32.75 -62.99
N GLY A 3 -16.47 -33.47 -62.39
CA GLY A 3 -16.54 -33.78 -60.94
C GLY A 3 -16.02 -32.64 -60.14
N SER A 4 -16.87 -32.11 -59.27
CA SER A 4 -16.53 -31.04 -58.30
C SER A 4 -15.88 -31.66 -57.07
N LEU A 5 -14.65 -31.29 -56.80
CA LEU A 5 -13.89 -31.74 -55.64
C LEU A 5 -14.10 -30.69 -54.51
N THR A 6 -14.90 -31.05 -53.53
CA THR A 6 -15.15 -30.19 -52.35
C THR A 6 -14.04 -30.41 -51.34
N MET A 7 -13.20 -29.40 -51.15
CA MET A 7 -12.12 -29.40 -50.17
C MET A 7 -12.68 -28.96 -48.78
N LEU A 8 -12.78 -29.90 -47.84
CA LEU A 8 -13.12 -29.62 -46.46
C LEU A 8 -11.88 -28.98 -45.78
N LEU A 9 -11.96 -27.68 -45.46
CA LEU A 9 -11.02 -27.05 -44.55
C LEU A 9 -11.40 -27.45 -43.12
N ALA A 10 -10.57 -28.28 -42.50
CA ALA A 10 -10.65 -28.53 -41.04
C ALA A 10 -10.06 -27.35 -40.29
N PHE A 11 -10.92 -26.57 -39.62
CA PHE A 11 -10.50 -25.58 -38.65
C PHE A 11 -9.99 -26.30 -37.40
N CYS A 12 -8.68 -26.40 -37.23
CA CYS A 12 -8.08 -26.74 -35.94
C CYS A 12 -8.31 -25.58 -34.95
N ILE A 13 -9.34 -25.73 -34.13
CA ILE A 13 -9.48 -24.88 -32.92
C ILE A 13 -8.38 -25.33 -31.96
N SER A 14 -7.28 -24.57 -31.91
CA SER A 14 -6.28 -24.70 -30.86
C SER A 14 -6.96 -24.30 -29.54
N GLN A 15 -7.34 -25.29 -28.74
CA GLN A 15 -7.68 -25.08 -27.35
C GLN A 15 -6.39 -24.55 -26.65
N ALA A 16 -6.36 -23.26 -26.31
CA ALA A 16 -5.39 -22.74 -25.42
C ALA A 16 -5.48 -23.57 -24.13
N ALA A 17 -4.44 -24.34 -23.83
CA ALA A 17 -4.31 -25.04 -22.56
C ALA A 17 -4.48 -23.99 -21.47
N GLY A 18 -5.56 -24.06 -20.71
CA GLY A 18 -5.82 -23.20 -19.56
C GLY A 18 -4.76 -23.47 -18.50
N GLY A 19 -3.60 -22.82 -18.62
CA GLY A 19 -2.55 -22.84 -17.63
C GLY A 19 -3.14 -22.27 -16.33
N GLN A 20 -3.04 -23.02 -15.26
CA GLN A 20 -3.44 -22.58 -13.93
C GLN A 20 -2.71 -21.28 -13.62
N SER A 21 -3.43 -20.23 -13.16
CA SER A 21 -2.82 -18.96 -12.79
C SER A 21 -1.71 -19.20 -11.75
N PRO A 22 -0.53 -18.58 -11.92
CA PRO A 22 0.52 -18.66 -10.91
C PRO A 22 0.13 -17.91 -9.63
N PHE A 23 -0.81 -16.97 -9.72
CA PHE A 23 -1.34 -16.27 -8.59
C PHE A 23 -2.44 -17.05 -7.86
N ALA A 24 -2.42 -16.99 -6.53
CA ALA A 24 -3.46 -17.57 -5.68
C ALA A 24 -3.72 -16.69 -4.47
N PHE A 25 -5.01 -16.43 -4.17
CA PHE A 25 -5.45 -15.86 -2.90
C PHE A 25 -5.76 -16.97 -1.92
N LYS A 26 -5.27 -16.84 -0.69
CA LYS A 26 -5.49 -17.80 0.40
C LYS A 26 -5.83 -17.07 1.69
N GLU A 27 -6.98 -17.35 2.28
CA GLU A 27 -7.27 -16.93 3.66
C GLU A 27 -6.40 -17.75 4.61
N ILE A 28 -5.38 -17.10 5.21
CA ILE A 28 -4.42 -17.73 6.12
C ILE A 28 -4.88 -17.66 7.59
N SER A 29 -5.86 -16.81 7.87
CA SER A 29 -6.55 -16.70 9.16
C SER A 29 -7.93 -16.04 8.96
N PRO A 30 -8.80 -16.01 9.99
CA PRO A 30 -10.07 -15.27 9.93
C PRO A 30 -9.95 -13.76 9.70
N THR A 31 -8.72 -13.22 9.73
CA THR A 31 -8.45 -11.77 9.61
C THR A 31 -7.46 -11.40 8.51
N ALA A 32 -6.92 -12.38 7.77
CA ALA A 32 -5.81 -12.16 6.85
C ALA A 32 -5.93 -12.97 5.57
N LEU A 33 -5.75 -12.28 4.43
CA LEU A 33 -5.74 -12.83 3.07
C LEU A 33 -4.34 -12.68 2.47
N GLU A 34 -3.70 -13.78 2.13
CA GLU A 34 -2.41 -13.83 1.45
C GLU A 34 -2.59 -13.88 -0.06
N LEU A 35 -1.76 -13.15 -0.79
CA LEU A 35 -1.52 -13.34 -2.22
C LEU A 35 -0.19 -14.03 -2.43
N CYS A 36 -0.19 -15.14 -3.17
CA CYS A 36 1.01 -15.83 -3.62
C CYS A 36 1.18 -15.71 -5.14
N ASP A 37 2.43 -15.77 -5.63
CA ASP A 37 2.82 -15.91 -7.03
C ASP A 37 3.78 -17.10 -7.16
N GLY A 38 3.39 -18.14 -7.91
CA GLY A 38 4.17 -19.38 -8.02
C GLY A 38 4.40 -20.08 -6.68
N GLY A 39 3.45 -19.97 -5.75
CA GLY A 39 3.55 -20.51 -4.40
C GLY A 39 4.40 -19.69 -3.42
N LYS A 40 5.01 -18.59 -3.85
CA LYS A 40 5.74 -17.67 -2.98
C LYS A 40 4.83 -16.52 -2.51
N PRO A 41 4.84 -16.14 -1.23
CA PRO A 41 4.05 -15.03 -0.74
C PRO A 41 4.50 -13.71 -1.35
N VAL A 42 3.53 -12.86 -1.69
CA VAL A 42 3.73 -11.51 -2.19
C VAL A 42 3.39 -10.50 -1.11
N PHE A 43 2.18 -10.59 -0.58
CA PHE A 43 1.72 -9.80 0.55
C PHE A 43 0.58 -10.49 1.31
N VAL A 44 0.33 -10.01 2.51
CA VAL A 44 -0.88 -10.31 3.27
C VAL A 44 -1.70 -9.04 3.46
N TYR A 45 -2.97 -9.08 3.07
CA TYR A 45 -3.96 -8.05 3.39
C TYR A 45 -4.66 -8.39 4.70
N ASN A 46 -4.41 -7.57 5.73
CA ASN A 46 -5.03 -7.70 7.04
C ASN A 46 -6.41 -7.03 7.03
N PHE A 47 -7.44 -7.79 6.67
CA PHE A 47 -8.81 -7.27 6.56
C PHE A 47 -9.55 -7.25 7.89
N GLY A 48 -9.25 -8.15 8.80
CA GLY A 48 -9.83 -8.17 10.14
C GLY A 48 -9.02 -7.32 11.12
N MET A 49 -9.66 -7.03 12.27
CA MET A 49 -9.05 -6.25 13.34
C MET A 49 -7.95 -7.05 14.05
N THR A 50 -6.70 -6.70 13.82
CA THR A 50 -5.52 -7.38 14.38
C THR A 50 -4.90 -6.60 15.54
N LEU A 51 -4.36 -7.33 16.51
CA LEU A 51 -3.59 -6.80 17.64
C LEU A 51 -2.48 -7.79 17.99
N ALA A 52 -1.25 -7.33 18.09
CA ALA A 52 -0.15 -8.17 18.56
C ALA A 52 -0.14 -8.28 20.09
N PRO A 53 0.34 -9.42 20.64
CA PRO A 53 0.49 -9.57 22.09
C PRO A 53 1.31 -8.45 22.72
N GLY A 54 0.89 -7.95 23.86
CA GLY A 54 1.58 -6.90 24.62
C GLY A 54 1.28 -5.46 24.19
N PHE A 55 0.48 -5.25 23.12
CA PHE A 55 0.03 -3.93 22.72
C PHE A 55 -1.34 -3.57 23.28
N PRO A 56 -1.62 -2.29 23.58
CA PRO A 56 -2.91 -1.84 24.07
C PRO A 56 -4.03 -2.09 23.06
N GLU A 57 -5.24 -2.43 23.54
CA GLU A 57 -6.43 -2.66 22.70
C GLU A 57 -6.72 -1.49 21.74
N ALA A 58 -6.43 -0.25 22.16
CA ALA A 58 -6.55 0.93 21.32
C ALA A 58 -5.70 0.91 20.04
N MET A 59 -4.68 0.03 19.97
CA MET A 59 -3.83 -0.14 18.78
C MET A 59 -4.37 -1.19 17.80
N ARG A 60 -5.53 -1.79 18.07
CA ARG A 60 -6.18 -2.74 17.17
C ARG A 60 -6.58 -2.07 15.85
N ARG A 61 -6.18 -2.66 14.72
CA ARG A 61 -6.37 -2.09 13.38
C ARG A 61 -6.63 -3.17 12.33
N SER A 62 -7.26 -2.76 11.24
CA SER A 62 -7.44 -3.53 10.01
C SER A 62 -7.10 -2.69 8.77
N CYS A 63 -7.29 -3.26 7.58
CA CYS A 63 -7.21 -2.59 6.28
C CYS A 63 -5.81 -2.08 5.93
N TYR A 64 -4.81 -2.97 6.00
CA TYR A 64 -3.41 -2.67 5.64
C TYR A 64 -2.69 -3.92 5.12
N LEU A 65 -1.53 -3.76 4.46
CA LEU A 65 -0.71 -4.87 3.99
C LEU A 65 0.50 -5.07 4.90
N HIS A 66 0.61 -6.26 5.46
CA HIS A 66 1.79 -6.76 6.16
C HIS A 66 1.62 -8.28 6.44
N PRO A 67 2.66 -9.08 6.20
CA PRO A 67 3.94 -8.77 5.56
C PRO A 67 3.82 -8.47 4.05
N VAL A 68 4.82 -7.79 3.50
CA VAL A 68 5.02 -7.58 2.06
C VAL A 68 6.46 -7.98 1.73
N TYR A 69 6.65 -8.69 0.62
CA TYR A 69 7.92 -9.31 0.28
C TYR A 69 8.47 -8.80 -1.06
N ALA A 70 9.78 -8.64 -1.14
CA ALA A 70 10.51 -8.52 -2.40
C ALA A 70 10.38 -9.82 -3.21
N PRO A 71 10.69 -9.82 -4.53
CA PRO A 71 10.58 -11.01 -5.38
C PRO A 71 11.37 -12.23 -4.91
N ASP A 72 12.49 -12.02 -4.22
CA ASP A 72 13.33 -13.07 -3.65
C ASP A 72 12.83 -13.62 -2.30
N GLY A 73 11.71 -13.08 -1.77
CA GLY A 73 11.12 -13.44 -0.50
C GLY A 73 11.64 -12.62 0.70
N THR A 74 12.45 -11.60 0.48
CA THR A 74 12.91 -10.70 1.55
C THR A 74 11.74 -9.88 2.10
N LEU A 75 11.53 -9.91 3.43
CA LEU A 75 10.50 -9.14 4.12
C LEU A 75 10.83 -7.65 4.08
N LEU A 76 9.93 -6.84 3.52
CA LEU A 76 10.13 -5.39 3.37
C LEU A 76 9.37 -4.53 4.36
N THR A 77 8.32 -5.04 5.00
CA THR A 77 7.45 -4.24 5.87
C THR A 77 7.59 -4.62 7.35
N ASP A 78 7.26 -3.67 8.22
CA ASP A 78 7.21 -3.83 9.67
C ASP A 78 5.78 -3.63 10.20
N ASP A 79 5.48 -4.24 11.36
CA ASP A 79 4.20 -4.12 12.05
C ASP A 79 4.39 -4.17 13.55
N PHE A 80 3.59 -3.42 14.31
CA PHE A 80 3.65 -3.37 15.77
C PHE A 80 5.04 -3.04 16.33
N ASN A 81 5.79 -2.17 15.67
CA ASN A 81 7.09 -1.77 16.18
C ASN A 81 6.96 -0.90 17.44
N LYS A 82 8.01 -0.93 18.27
CA LYS A 82 7.98 -0.29 19.60
C LYS A 82 8.01 1.24 19.55
N ASP A 83 8.60 1.81 18.51
CA ASP A 83 8.77 3.26 18.36
C ASP A 83 7.50 3.96 17.86
N HIS A 84 6.78 3.33 16.90
CA HIS A 84 5.55 3.86 16.32
C HIS A 84 4.55 2.72 16.10
N PRO A 85 3.90 2.19 17.15
CA PRO A 85 3.05 1.00 17.06
C PRO A 85 1.81 1.18 16.19
N HIS A 86 1.50 2.41 15.81
CA HIS A 86 0.43 2.75 14.87
C HIS A 86 0.85 2.66 13.40
N HIS A 87 2.16 2.62 13.08
CA HIS A 87 2.62 2.35 11.71
C HIS A 87 2.48 0.87 11.38
N ARG A 88 1.82 0.55 10.27
CA ARG A 88 1.48 -0.82 9.85
C ARG A 88 1.82 -1.03 8.39
N GLY A 89 2.93 -1.66 8.08
CA GLY A 89 3.30 -2.05 6.73
C GLY A 89 2.99 -0.99 5.67
N ILE A 90 2.14 -1.32 4.71
CA ILE A 90 1.59 -0.38 3.74
C ILE A 90 0.16 -0.04 4.19
N SER A 91 -0.11 1.24 4.40
CA SER A 91 -1.39 1.73 4.91
C SER A 91 -1.68 3.14 4.41
N TRP A 92 -2.94 3.59 4.55
CA TRP A 92 -3.41 4.93 4.17
C TRP A 92 -4.34 5.43 5.26
N MET A 93 -3.99 6.55 5.84
CA MET A 93 -4.65 7.04 7.05
C MET A 93 -4.38 8.52 7.29
N TRP A 94 -5.25 9.16 8.05
CA TRP A 94 -5.16 10.59 8.37
C TRP A 94 -5.28 10.84 9.86
N PRO A 95 -4.43 11.73 10.43
CA PRO A 95 -4.50 12.10 11.84
C PRO A 95 -5.65 13.07 12.14
N GLU A 96 -6.07 13.88 11.17
CA GLU A 96 -7.17 14.82 11.34
C GLU A 96 -8.37 14.40 10.49
N VAL A 97 -9.43 13.92 11.13
CA VAL A 97 -10.70 13.57 10.49
C VAL A 97 -11.83 14.24 11.25
N THR A 98 -12.69 15.00 10.55
CA THR A 98 -13.85 15.67 11.17
C THR A 98 -15.13 15.33 10.41
N VAL A 99 -16.14 14.87 11.13
CA VAL A 99 -17.48 14.58 10.59
C VAL A 99 -18.57 15.05 11.55
N GLY A 100 -19.49 15.91 11.09
CA GLY A 100 -20.57 16.42 11.92
C GLY A 100 -20.10 17.11 13.21
N GLY A 101 -18.98 17.79 13.16
CA GLY A 101 -18.37 18.46 14.32
C GLY A 101 -17.53 17.55 15.25
N LYS A 102 -17.61 16.23 15.10
CA LYS A 102 -16.78 15.29 15.84
C LYS A 102 -15.41 15.13 15.17
N LYS A 103 -14.35 15.23 15.94
CA LYS A 103 -12.96 14.98 15.51
C LYS A 103 -12.51 13.60 15.92
N GLY A 104 -11.64 13.00 15.13
CA GLY A 104 -10.98 11.74 15.41
C GLY A 104 -9.73 11.57 14.54
N ASP A 105 -9.03 10.49 14.78
CA ASP A 105 -7.72 10.18 14.20
C ASP A 105 -7.69 8.70 13.81
N ILE A 106 -7.64 8.43 12.49
CA ILE A 106 -7.47 7.07 11.98
C ILE A 106 -5.99 6.68 11.80
N TRP A 107 -5.06 7.63 11.99
CA TRP A 107 -3.63 7.35 12.01
C TRP A 107 -3.21 6.64 13.29
N THR A 108 -3.62 7.17 14.44
CA THR A 108 -3.37 6.55 15.75
C THR A 108 -4.56 5.77 16.31
N VAL A 109 -5.66 5.65 15.53
CA VAL A 109 -6.90 4.92 15.88
C VAL A 109 -7.62 5.52 17.10
N GLN A 110 -7.77 6.84 17.11
CA GLN A 110 -8.48 7.55 18.18
C GLN A 110 -9.85 8.07 17.70
N GLY A 111 -10.91 7.57 18.31
CA GLY A 111 -12.29 8.01 18.05
C GLY A 111 -12.93 7.41 16.81
N PHE A 112 -12.17 7.12 15.77
CA PHE A 112 -12.64 6.50 14.53
C PHE A 112 -11.84 5.25 14.18
N GLN A 113 -12.46 4.33 13.41
CA GLN A 113 -11.84 3.09 12.99
C GLN A 113 -12.07 2.82 11.51
N GLN A 114 -11.04 2.36 10.82
CA GLN A 114 -11.12 1.77 9.50
C GLN A 114 -11.45 0.28 9.65
N ARG A 115 -12.47 -0.22 8.95
CA ARG A 115 -12.90 -1.62 9.03
C ARG A 115 -13.22 -2.18 7.66
N PHE A 116 -12.96 -3.45 7.48
CA PHE A 116 -13.39 -4.21 6.32
C PHE A 116 -14.93 -4.28 6.24
N VAL A 117 -15.45 -4.20 5.02
CA VAL A 117 -16.88 -4.33 4.72
C VAL A 117 -17.14 -5.52 3.82
N ALA A 118 -16.49 -5.58 2.66
CA ALA A 118 -16.73 -6.65 1.68
C ALA A 118 -15.60 -6.78 0.67
N TRP A 119 -15.40 -7.97 0.15
CA TRP A 119 -14.63 -8.21 -1.05
C TRP A 119 -15.39 -7.74 -2.28
N LYS A 120 -14.71 -7.02 -3.16
CA LYS A 120 -15.27 -6.59 -4.47
C LYS A 120 -14.72 -7.45 -5.59
N ALA A 121 -13.44 -7.84 -5.52
CA ALA A 121 -12.79 -8.77 -6.44
C ALA A 121 -11.62 -9.48 -5.77
N ARG A 122 -11.39 -10.73 -6.16
CA ARG A 122 -10.21 -11.56 -5.90
C ARG A 122 -9.94 -12.35 -7.18
N GLU A 123 -9.32 -11.70 -8.15
CA GLU A 123 -9.14 -12.20 -9.51
C GLU A 123 -7.67 -12.54 -9.75
N THR A 124 -7.42 -13.66 -10.40
CA THR A 124 -6.08 -14.12 -10.73
C THR A 124 -5.97 -14.46 -12.19
N GLY A 125 -4.97 -13.92 -12.87
CA GLY A 125 -4.63 -14.17 -14.26
C GLY A 125 -3.22 -14.72 -14.41
N ALA A 126 -2.76 -14.88 -15.65
CA ALA A 126 -1.41 -15.36 -15.93
C ALA A 126 -0.33 -14.34 -15.54
N GLU A 127 -0.60 -13.05 -15.75
CA GLU A 127 0.37 -11.96 -15.58
C GLU A 127 0.03 -11.03 -14.42
N THR A 128 -1.23 -10.99 -14.00
CA THR A 128 -1.70 -10.08 -12.93
C THR A 128 -2.67 -10.77 -11.98
N ALA A 129 -2.71 -10.26 -10.75
CA ALA A 129 -3.77 -10.53 -9.79
C ALA A 129 -4.39 -9.21 -9.33
N ARG A 130 -5.71 -9.18 -9.18
CA ARG A 130 -6.46 -8.01 -8.72
C ARG A 130 -7.21 -8.32 -7.44
N LEU A 131 -6.88 -7.56 -6.41
CA LEU A 131 -7.63 -7.49 -5.16
C LEU A 131 -8.43 -6.19 -5.12
N ALA A 132 -9.75 -6.26 -4.94
CA ALA A 132 -10.56 -5.08 -4.69
C ALA A 132 -11.39 -5.29 -3.41
N VAL A 133 -11.32 -4.31 -2.51
CA VAL A 133 -11.89 -4.38 -1.17
C VAL A 133 -12.72 -3.12 -0.89
N GLU A 134 -13.93 -3.30 -0.38
CA GLU A 134 -14.64 -2.21 0.28
C GLU A 134 -14.32 -2.23 1.77
N ASN A 135 -13.78 -1.14 2.25
CA ASN A 135 -13.64 -0.81 3.66
C ASN A 135 -14.58 0.35 4.01
N GLY A 136 -14.62 0.73 5.25
CA GLY A 136 -15.31 1.92 5.71
C GLY A 136 -14.62 2.56 6.89
N TRP A 137 -14.87 3.85 7.08
CA TRP A 137 -14.48 4.55 8.30
C TRP A 137 -15.71 4.69 9.19
N PHE A 138 -15.52 4.33 10.45
CA PHE A 138 -16.62 4.16 11.39
C PHE A 138 -16.46 5.02 12.65
N ASP A 139 -17.58 5.58 13.08
CA ASP A 139 -17.80 6.11 14.42
C ASP A 139 -18.77 5.16 15.15
N GLY A 140 -18.25 4.34 16.05
CA GLY A 140 -19.03 3.23 16.61
C GLY A 140 -19.59 2.31 15.52
N PRO A 141 -20.92 2.13 15.41
CA PRO A 141 -21.52 1.32 14.35
C PRO A 141 -21.74 2.07 13.04
N ARG A 142 -21.67 3.41 13.04
CA ARG A 142 -21.99 4.24 11.88
C ARG A 142 -20.81 4.36 10.93
N LYS A 143 -21.00 3.88 9.69
CA LYS A 143 -20.08 4.13 8.58
C LYS A 143 -20.31 5.56 8.06
N PHE A 144 -19.25 6.39 8.01
CA PHE A 144 -19.33 7.77 7.50
C PHE A 144 -18.46 8.01 6.26
N VAL A 145 -17.48 7.13 5.97
CA VAL A 145 -16.76 7.10 4.70
C VAL A 145 -16.83 5.70 4.13
N LYS A 146 -17.14 5.60 2.84
CA LYS A 146 -16.92 4.43 2.01
C LYS A 146 -15.52 4.53 1.41
N GLU A 147 -14.73 3.49 1.60
CA GLU A 147 -13.39 3.35 1.04
C GLU A 147 -13.37 2.13 0.11
N VAL A 148 -12.89 2.29 -1.11
CA VAL A 148 -12.62 1.18 -2.01
C VAL A 148 -11.15 1.19 -2.37
N VAL A 149 -10.48 0.07 -2.11
CA VAL A 149 -9.07 -0.16 -2.39
C VAL A 149 -8.96 -1.19 -3.49
N GLU A 150 -8.25 -0.86 -4.56
CA GLU A 150 -7.89 -1.80 -5.61
C GLU A 150 -6.37 -1.92 -5.65
N ILE A 151 -5.87 -3.15 -5.66
CA ILE A 151 -4.46 -3.48 -5.76
C ILE A 151 -4.30 -4.42 -6.95
N GLU A 152 -3.65 -3.94 -8.00
CA GLU A 152 -3.20 -4.77 -9.10
C GLU A 152 -1.76 -5.16 -8.89
N THR A 153 -1.48 -6.46 -8.91
CA THR A 153 -0.16 -7.04 -8.67
C THR A 153 0.29 -7.74 -9.92
N HIS A 154 1.44 -7.34 -10.44
CA HIS A 154 2.05 -7.95 -11.61
C HIS A 154 2.99 -9.09 -11.21
N ARG A 155 3.19 -10.05 -12.10
CA ARG A 155 4.24 -11.07 -11.92
C ARG A 155 5.59 -10.40 -11.76
N ALA A 156 6.44 -11.04 -10.96
CA ALA A 156 7.82 -10.59 -10.87
C ALA A 156 8.54 -10.83 -12.20
N VAL A 157 9.27 -9.81 -12.65
CA VAL A 157 10.18 -9.88 -13.79
C VAL A 157 11.58 -9.68 -13.24
N GLN A 158 12.41 -10.72 -13.30
CA GLN A 158 13.70 -10.74 -12.63
C GLN A 158 13.52 -10.45 -11.11
N ASP A 159 14.20 -9.42 -10.64
CA ASP A 159 14.19 -9.01 -9.23
C ASP A 159 13.21 -7.87 -8.92
N LEU A 160 12.23 -7.63 -9.81
CA LEU A 160 11.26 -6.52 -9.70
C LEU A 160 9.83 -7.03 -9.66
N ARG A 161 9.00 -6.41 -8.84
CA ARG A 161 7.55 -6.58 -8.82
C ARG A 161 6.84 -5.25 -8.76
N LEU A 162 5.86 -5.07 -9.62
CA LEU A 162 5.00 -3.89 -9.65
C LEU A 162 3.70 -4.16 -8.92
N LEU A 163 3.30 -3.23 -8.05
CA LEU A 163 1.97 -3.12 -7.45
C LEU A 163 1.39 -1.76 -7.80
N GLU A 164 0.13 -1.72 -8.26
CA GLU A 164 -0.59 -0.49 -8.53
C GLU A 164 -1.78 -0.37 -7.58
N PHE A 165 -1.88 0.78 -6.90
CA PHE A 165 -2.92 1.05 -5.93
C PHE A 165 -3.88 2.09 -6.49
N THR A 166 -5.18 1.84 -6.37
CA THR A 166 -6.22 2.85 -6.54
C THR A 166 -7.03 2.90 -5.26
N LEU A 167 -6.98 4.04 -4.58
CA LEU A 167 -7.70 4.32 -3.34
C LEU A 167 -8.82 5.30 -3.65
N ARG A 168 -10.04 4.95 -3.28
CA ARG A 168 -11.23 5.78 -3.51
C ARG A 168 -11.95 6.00 -2.20
N PHE A 169 -12.16 7.28 -1.85
CA PHE A 169 -12.80 7.69 -0.60
C PHE A 169 -14.01 8.56 -0.90
N GLU A 170 -15.16 8.23 -0.34
CA GLU A 170 -16.40 8.95 -0.54
C GLU A 170 -17.15 9.08 0.80
N ALA A 171 -17.57 10.29 1.15
CA ALA A 171 -18.43 10.50 2.29
C ALA A 171 -19.80 9.82 2.06
N VAL A 172 -20.37 9.21 3.11
CA VAL A 172 -21.62 8.45 2.96
C VAL A 172 -22.83 9.36 2.90
N ASP A 173 -23.00 10.24 3.89
CA ASP A 173 -24.24 11.02 4.08
C ASP A 173 -24.01 12.52 4.31
N ARG A 174 -22.81 12.91 4.70
CA ARG A 174 -22.46 14.31 4.95
C ARG A 174 -20.98 14.53 4.70
N PRO A 175 -20.55 15.77 4.45
CA PRO A 175 -19.13 16.09 4.23
C PRO A 175 -18.26 15.63 5.37
N VAL A 176 -17.06 15.12 5.02
CA VAL A 176 -16.00 14.69 5.95
C VAL A 176 -14.74 15.45 5.62
N GLN A 177 -14.23 16.23 6.57
CA GLN A 177 -12.96 16.92 6.40
C GLN A 177 -11.82 16.01 6.81
N ILE A 178 -10.76 15.97 6.00
CA ILE A 178 -9.49 15.28 6.29
C ILE A 178 -8.33 16.24 6.12
N ALA A 179 -7.30 16.08 6.95
CA ALA A 179 -6.06 16.84 6.88
C ALA A 179 -4.88 15.99 7.37
N GLY A 180 -3.67 16.42 7.03
CA GLY A 180 -2.45 15.91 7.64
C GLY A 180 -2.29 16.38 9.08
N THR A 181 -1.16 16.02 9.72
CA THR A 181 -0.92 16.44 11.12
C THR A 181 -0.98 17.94 11.28
N PRO A 182 -1.64 18.44 12.36
CA PRO A 182 -1.87 19.87 12.57
C PRO A 182 -0.68 20.62 13.19
N ASP A 183 0.52 20.00 13.21
CA ASP A 183 1.71 20.61 13.80
C ASP A 183 2.28 21.80 13.00
N GLY A 184 1.68 22.13 11.87
CA GLY A 184 2.09 23.21 10.98
C GLY A 184 3.45 23.01 10.30
N LYS A 185 4.02 21.79 10.39
CA LYS A 185 5.39 21.51 9.93
C LYS A 185 5.48 20.25 9.06
N LYS A 186 4.85 19.16 9.46
CA LYS A 186 5.08 17.85 8.82
C LYS A 186 3.98 17.47 7.84
N GLY A 187 2.72 17.81 8.12
CA GLY A 187 1.59 17.55 7.26
C GLY A 187 1.38 16.08 6.88
N PHE A 188 1.89 15.11 7.69
CA PHE A 188 1.80 13.71 7.34
C PHE A 188 0.35 13.22 7.39
N GLY A 189 0.02 12.30 6.49
CA GLY A 189 -1.29 11.71 6.27
C GLY A 189 -1.35 11.13 4.86
N GLY A 190 -2.28 10.22 4.58
CA GLY A 190 -2.39 9.56 3.30
C GLY A 190 -1.58 8.26 3.22
N PHE A 191 -1.06 7.95 2.04
CA PHE A 191 -0.39 6.67 1.74
C PHE A 191 0.99 6.58 2.38
N CYS A 192 1.26 5.47 3.07
CA CYS A 192 2.54 5.27 3.74
C CYS A 192 3.06 3.83 3.66
N PHE A 193 4.37 3.73 3.76
CA PHE A 193 5.12 2.47 3.81
C PHE A 193 6.06 2.50 5.03
N ARG A 194 5.81 1.61 5.99
CA ARG A 194 6.72 1.32 7.11
C ARG A 194 7.58 0.13 6.73
N PHE A 195 8.88 0.37 6.57
CA PHE A 195 9.85 -0.66 6.23
C PHE A 195 10.22 -1.52 7.44
N ALA A 196 10.54 -2.79 7.17
CA ALA A 196 11.14 -3.69 8.15
C ALA A 196 12.47 -3.12 8.68
N PRO A 197 12.89 -3.47 9.88
CA PRO A 197 14.22 -3.13 10.37
C PRO A 197 15.30 -3.59 9.41
N ARG A 198 16.28 -2.73 9.12
CA ARG A 198 17.51 -3.09 8.39
C ARG A 198 18.50 -3.71 9.38
N ASP A 199 19.46 -4.47 8.84
CA ASP A 199 20.41 -5.23 9.68
C ASP A 199 21.26 -4.32 10.56
N GLN A 200 21.23 -4.56 11.87
CA GLN A 200 21.90 -3.70 12.84
C GLN A 200 23.43 -3.79 12.82
N ALA A 201 24.01 -4.92 12.41
CA ALA A 201 25.47 -5.09 12.36
C ALA A 201 26.15 -4.12 11.39
N ALA A 202 25.42 -3.69 10.42
CA ALA A 202 25.85 -2.74 9.43
C ALA A 202 25.34 -1.33 9.73
N LEU A 203 24.44 -1.18 10.66
CA LEU A 203 23.76 0.09 10.97
C LEU A 203 24.56 1.06 11.82
N GLY A 204 25.83 0.89 12.10
CA GLY A 204 26.52 1.80 13.01
C GLY A 204 25.62 2.26 14.18
N ALA A 205 26.08 2.99 15.14
CA ALA A 205 25.36 3.30 16.39
C ALA A 205 23.98 4.00 16.26
N ARG A 206 23.42 4.23 15.06
CA ARG A 206 22.13 4.92 14.86
C ARG A 206 21.18 4.35 13.81
N GLY A 207 21.44 3.20 13.23
CA GLY A 207 20.51 2.59 12.27
C GLY A 207 20.28 3.35 10.96
N ALA A 208 20.95 4.46 10.74
CA ALA A 208 20.76 5.32 9.57
C ALA A 208 21.74 5.01 8.43
N ALA A 209 22.87 4.39 8.72
CA ALA A 209 23.98 4.26 7.76
C ALA A 209 23.69 3.32 6.58
N GLU A 210 22.70 2.45 6.67
CA GLU A 210 22.33 1.49 5.62
C GLU A 210 20.95 1.70 5.01
N THR A 211 20.19 2.64 5.51
CA THR A 211 18.97 3.07 4.85
C THR A 211 19.35 4.12 3.81
N VAL A 212 19.21 3.79 2.56
CA VAL A 212 19.39 4.74 1.46
C VAL A 212 18.02 5.23 1.01
N ILE A 213 17.79 6.53 1.06
CA ILE A 213 16.62 7.17 0.46
C ILE A 213 17.06 7.80 -0.86
N ARG A 214 16.37 7.45 -1.96
CA ARG A 214 16.56 8.04 -3.28
C ARG A 214 15.29 8.74 -3.74
N THR A 215 15.46 9.79 -4.53
CA THR A 215 14.39 10.56 -5.16
C THR A 215 14.82 10.94 -6.59
N ASP A 216 13.97 11.62 -7.34
CA ASP A 216 14.30 12.23 -8.64
C ASP A 216 15.52 13.16 -8.59
N LYS A 217 15.93 13.61 -7.40
CA LYS A 217 17.11 14.48 -7.18
C LYS A 217 18.35 13.72 -6.70
N GLY A 218 18.32 12.38 -6.74
CA GLY A 218 19.40 11.52 -6.26
C GLY A 218 19.24 11.06 -4.82
N VAL A 219 20.36 10.71 -4.17
CA VAL A 219 20.38 10.23 -2.79
C VAL A 219 20.11 11.37 -1.82
N ALA A 220 19.11 11.19 -0.96
CA ALA A 220 18.78 12.16 0.08
C ALA A 220 19.75 12.01 1.27
N ALA A 221 20.51 13.06 1.56
CA ALA A 221 21.48 13.06 2.67
C ALA A 221 20.84 13.16 4.05
N LYS A 222 19.55 13.51 4.15
CA LYS A 222 18.81 13.71 5.39
C LYS A 222 17.33 13.38 5.22
N ASP A 223 16.65 13.25 6.33
CA ASP A 223 15.20 13.10 6.37
C ASP A 223 14.48 14.22 5.61
N GLY A 224 13.41 13.85 4.89
CA GLY A 224 12.53 14.79 4.19
C GLY A 224 11.30 15.15 5.03
N VAL A 225 10.90 16.41 4.97
CA VAL A 225 9.63 16.90 5.52
C VAL A 225 9.01 17.81 4.49
N LEU A 226 7.81 17.47 4.00
CA LEU A 226 7.12 18.15 2.90
C LEU A 226 8.03 18.33 1.67
N ALA A 227 8.98 17.41 1.49
CA ALA A 227 9.84 17.38 0.32
C ALA A 227 9.00 17.01 -0.91
N ARG A 228 9.23 17.69 -2.04
CA ARG A 228 8.41 17.51 -3.25
C ARG A 228 9.15 16.67 -4.27
N HIS A 229 8.64 15.49 -4.50
CA HIS A 229 9.21 14.50 -5.42
C HIS A 229 8.09 13.72 -6.10
N PRO A 230 8.21 13.33 -7.37
CA PRO A 230 7.26 12.42 -8.01
C PRO A 230 7.34 11.00 -7.45
N TRP A 231 8.48 10.64 -6.87
CA TRP A 231 8.71 9.34 -6.25
C TRP A 231 9.78 9.41 -5.17
N ALA A 232 9.74 8.46 -4.25
CA ALA A 232 10.80 8.21 -3.29
C ALA A 232 11.00 6.70 -3.13
N GLU A 233 12.25 6.30 -2.87
CA GLU A 233 12.69 4.92 -2.71
C GLU A 233 13.43 4.77 -1.40
N ILE A 234 13.19 3.66 -0.70
CA ILE A 234 14.06 3.19 0.38
C ILE A 234 14.66 1.84 -0.02
N SER A 235 15.98 1.74 0.12
CA SER A 235 16.72 0.48 0.04
C SER A 235 17.65 0.31 1.24
N GLY A 236 18.09 -0.93 1.45
CA GLY A 236 19.00 -1.31 2.51
C GLY A 236 19.20 -2.82 2.58
N THR A 237 19.88 -3.30 3.60
CA THR A 237 20.06 -4.72 3.85
C THR A 237 19.01 -5.22 4.85
N PHE A 238 18.23 -6.21 4.44
CA PHE A 238 17.18 -6.85 5.22
C PHE A 238 17.51 -8.34 5.39
N HIS A 239 17.79 -8.79 6.61
CA HIS A 239 18.16 -10.18 6.89
C HIS A 239 19.30 -10.70 5.99
N GLY A 240 20.36 -9.90 5.83
CA GLY A 240 21.52 -10.21 5.00
C GLY A 240 21.35 -10.03 3.50
N LYS A 241 20.20 -9.52 3.04
CA LYS A 241 19.92 -9.35 1.61
C LYS A 241 19.63 -7.89 1.26
N PRO A 242 20.23 -7.35 0.18
CA PRO A 242 19.87 -6.04 -0.32
C PRO A 242 18.48 -6.09 -0.96
N ALA A 243 17.62 -5.17 -0.57
CA ALA A 243 16.27 -5.05 -1.11
C ALA A 243 15.68 -3.65 -0.87
N GLY A 244 14.52 -3.36 -1.43
CA GLY A 244 13.85 -2.09 -1.20
C GLY A 244 12.50 -1.96 -1.90
N ALA A 245 11.96 -0.74 -1.80
CA ALA A 245 10.76 -0.36 -2.53
C ALA A 245 10.79 1.11 -2.94
N ARG A 246 10.33 1.38 -4.16
CA ARG A 246 10.03 2.72 -4.68
C ARG A 246 8.52 2.93 -4.63
N VAL A 247 8.11 4.08 -4.13
CA VAL A 247 6.72 4.55 -4.18
C VAL A 247 6.66 5.74 -5.12
N GLU A 248 5.73 5.71 -6.06
CA GLU A 248 5.49 6.78 -7.03
C GLU A 248 4.12 7.40 -6.78
N ASP A 249 4.08 8.74 -6.69
CA ASP A 249 2.85 9.53 -6.72
C ASP A 249 2.42 9.69 -8.18
N MET A 250 1.20 9.29 -8.52
CA MET A 250 0.79 9.26 -9.94
C MET A 250 0.35 10.64 -10.43
N PRO A 251 0.64 10.99 -11.70
CA PRO A 251 0.31 12.31 -12.28
C PRO A 251 -1.17 12.70 -12.24
N CYS A 252 -2.07 11.71 -12.09
CA CYS A 252 -3.50 11.96 -11.96
C CYS A 252 -3.94 12.31 -10.53
N ASN A 253 -3.06 12.23 -9.54
CA ASN A 253 -3.38 12.60 -8.18
C ASN A 253 -3.52 14.12 -8.03
N PRO A 254 -4.50 14.58 -7.24
CA PRO A 254 -4.58 16.00 -6.93
C PRO A 254 -3.31 16.43 -6.18
N GLY A 255 -2.80 17.60 -6.56
CA GLY A 255 -1.57 18.15 -5.98
C GLY A 255 -0.28 17.68 -6.64
N TYR A 256 -0.29 16.67 -7.50
CA TYR A 256 0.91 16.23 -8.24
C TYR A 256 1.54 17.37 -9.06
N PRO A 257 2.87 17.51 -9.12
CA PRO A 257 3.91 16.76 -8.39
C PRO A 257 4.27 17.41 -7.04
N ASN A 258 3.41 18.27 -6.51
CA ASN A 258 3.68 19.11 -5.34
C ASN A 258 3.27 18.50 -4.01
N ASN A 259 2.76 17.25 -4.01
CA ASN A 259 2.48 16.52 -2.79
C ASN A 259 3.77 16.39 -1.96
N GLY A 260 3.67 16.69 -0.68
CA GLY A 260 4.80 16.59 0.22
C GLY A 260 5.15 15.14 0.54
N TRP A 261 6.40 14.91 0.91
CA TRP A 261 6.85 13.62 1.42
C TRP A 261 7.36 13.77 2.83
N LEU A 262 6.94 12.85 3.69
CA LEU A 262 7.64 12.59 4.95
C LEU A 262 8.52 11.34 4.74
N MET A 263 9.84 11.54 4.80
CA MET A 263 10.83 10.48 4.59
C MET A 263 11.73 10.37 5.82
N ARG A 264 11.95 9.16 6.32
CA ARG A 264 12.73 8.88 7.52
C ARG A 264 13.74 7.76 7.29
N HIS A 265 15.02 8.06 7.44
CA HIS A 265 16.09 7.06 7.37
C HIS A 265 16.07 6.14 8.60
N GLY A 266 16.03 6.71 9.79
CA GLY A 266 16.27 5.99 11.05
C GLY A 266 15.39 4.76 11.25
N PHE A 267 14.09 4.89 10.98
CA PHE A 267 13.16 3.77 11.12
C PHE A 267 12.55 3.28 9.78
N GLY A 268 13.02 3.81 8.64
CA GLY A 268 12.56 3.43 7.30
C GLY A 268 11.08 3.72 7.07
N PHE A 269 10.78 4.96 6.65
CA PHE A 269 9.41 5.35 6.43
C PHE A 269 9.27 6.30 5.26
N LEU A 270 8.32 5.99 4.39
CA LEU A 270 7.87 6.87 3.31
C LEU A 270 6.39 7.16 3.51
N ASN A 271 6.02 8.43 3.43
CA ASN A 271 4.62 8.85 3.39
C ASN A 271 4.43 9.91 2.31
N VAL A 272 3.54 9.64 1.38
CA VAL A 272 3.02 10.65 0.45
C VAL A 272 1.99 11.46 1.22
N SER A 273 2.40 12.64 1.69
CA SER A 273 1.63 13.48 2.59
C SER A 273 0.57 14.26 1.81
N TYR A 274 -0.61 13.68 1.65
CA TYR A 274 -1.75 14.32 1.02
C TYR A 274 -2.92 14.44 2.03
N PRO A 275 -3.55 15.59 2.20
CA PRO A 275 -3.31 16.86 1.52
C PRO A 275 -2.19 17.71 2.12
N GLY A 276 -1.32 17.16 2.94
CA GLY A 276 -0.23 17.89 3.57
C GLY A 276 -0.73 18.78 4.70
N LEU A 277 -0.32 20.06 4.71
CA LEU A 277 -0.77 21.05 5.70
C LEU A 277 -2.17 21.59 5.41
N GLU A 278 -2.69 21.34 4.22
CA GLU A 278 -4.03 21.75 3.83
C GLU A 278 -5.09 20.76 4.38
N SER A 279 -6.34 21.19 4.34
CA SER A 279 -7.46 20.29 4.55
C SER A 279 -8.30 20.18 3.30
N ILE A 280 -8.91 19.01 3.08
CA ILE A 280 -9.86 18.79 2.00
C ILE A 280 -11.15 18.19 2.56
N THR A 281 -12.22 18.31 1.80
CA THR A 281 -13.53 17.76 2.15
C THR A 281 -13.89 16.63 1.21
N LEU A 282 -14.16 15.45 1.77
CA LEU A 282 -14.82 14.36 1.07
C LEU A 282 -16.31 14.66 1.02
N GLU A 283 -16.90 14.64 -0.17
CA GLU A 283 -18.31 14.93 -0.39
C GLU A 283 -19.08 13.66 -0.75
N PRO A 284 -20.35 13.53 -0.36
CA PRO A 284 -21.22 12.48 -0.89
C PRO A 284 -21.34 12.58 -2.43
N GLY A 285 -21.24 11.44 -3.12
CA GLY A 285 -21.35 11.37 -4.58
C GLY A 285 -20.14 11.92 -5.35
N LYS A 286 -19.08 12.36 -4.67
CA LYS A 286 -17.84 12.88 -5.29
C LYS A 286 -16.60 12.22 -4.68
N PRO A 287 -16.23 11.02 -5.14
CA PRO A 287 -15.11 10.32 -4.55
C PRO A 287 -13.77 11.02 -4.82
N LEU A 288 -12.94 11.15 -3.78
CA LEU A 288 -11.51 11.38 -3.92
C LEU A 288 -10.88 10.11 -4.43
N VAL A 289 -10.07 10.20 -5.49
CA VAL A 289 -9.31 9.07 -6.04
C VAL A 289 -7.84 9.39 -5.95
N LEU A 290 -7.08 8.52 -5.29
CA LEU A 290 -5.62 8.59 -5.20
C LEU A 290 -5.03 7.31 -5.82
N LYS A 291 -3.99 7.47 -6.63
CA LYS A 291 -3.30 6.35 -7.26
C LYS A 291 -1.82 6.38 -6.94
N TYR A 292 -1.27 5.22 -6.65
CA TYR A 292 0.15 5.05 -6.36
C TYR A 292 0.67 3.83 -7.11
N ARG A 293 1.92 3.90 -7.51
CA ARG A 293 2.65 2.76 -8.03
C ARG A 293 3.76 2.40 -7.06
N MET A 294 3.98 1.12 -6.87
CA MET A 294 5.03 0.64 -6.01
C MET A 294 5.86 -0.41 -6.73
N ILE A 295 7.17 -0.22 -6.75
CA ILE A 295 8.13 -1.17 -7.30
C ILE A 295 8.87 -1.81 -6.13
N LEU A 296 8.60 -3.08 -5.86
CA LEU A 296 9.32 -3.89 -4.90
C LEU A 296 10.52 -4.53 -5.62
N PHE A 297 11.69 -4.51 -5.01
CA PHE A 297 12.89 -5.06 -5.65
C PHE A 297 13.80 -5.80 -4.68
N ALA A 298 14.48 -6.84 -5.19
CA ALA A 298 15.68 -7.42 -4.61
C ALA A 298 16.89 -6.72 -5.24
N GLY A 299 17.96 -6.51 -4.46
CA GLY A 299 19.11 -5.73 -4.91
C GLY A 299 19.15 -4.32 -4.30
N GLU A 300 20.08 -3.48 -4.78
CA GLU A 300 20.42 -2.21 -4.15
C GLU A 300 19.50 -1.04 -4.55
N THR A 301 18.87 -1.09 -5.70
CA THR A 301 18.01 -0.02 -6.23
C THR A 301 17.06 -0.54 -7.30
N ALA A 302 15.91 0.12 -7.45
CA ALA A 302 15.08 -0.02 -8.63
C ALA A 302 15.77 0.63 -9.84
N PRO A 303 15.56 0.11 -11.06
CA PRO A 303 16.09 0.68 -12.29
C PRO A 303 15.50 2.04 -12.61
#